data_ec3e62494dec27769cffcf092db53f61
#
_entry.id   ec3e62494dec27769cffcf092db53f61
#
_cell.length_a   1.000
_cell.length_b   1.000
_cell.length_c   1.000
_cell.angle_alpha   90.00
_cell.angle_beta   90.00
_cell.angle_gamma   90.00
#
_symmetry.space_group_name_H-M   'P 1'
#
loop_
_entity.id
_entity.type
_entity.pdbx_description
1 polymer ?
#
loop_
_entity_poly.entity_id
_entity_poly.type
_entity_poly.pdbx_seq_one_letter_code
_entity_poly.pdbx_strand_id
1 'polypeptide(L)'
;MERKALVAISVVLILAVAGIAAALFIGGGEKPITINQKGSDTMLELCQVWAEEFHGEYESISVIVSGGGSGTGITALISGTVDVAQASRQMKQSEIDQAIAAGITPVEFRVAIDGIAIIVHTSNPIEVLTLDQLRGIYNGTYVNWKDLGGLDMPIVAYGRQSTSGTYMYFQETVLKNENYTTNMQQMAGNSAIVQAIMNDEGGIGYVGIGYAAKASGIKILNLSKDMPSLSYSPLDKDAVIDGDYVLSRYLYLYTAGTPTGALREYLLWILTDGQPIAEEIGFYALPDQIIEEELEKLE
;
A
#
# COMPACT_ATOMS: atom_id res chain seq x y z
N MET A 1 33.14 35.64 -58.97
CA MET A 1 31.97 35.47 -58.09
C MET A 1 31.91 34.06 -57.48
N GLU A 2 32.33 33.03 -58.18
CA GLU A 2 32.19 31.62 -57.73
C GLU A 2 33.04 31.23 -56.49
N ARG A 3 34.27 31.75 -56.31
CA ARG A 3 35.07 31.39 -55.10
C ARG A 3 34.53 31.93 -53.78
N LYS A 4 33.81 33.07 -53.78
CA LYS A 4 33.19 33.61 -52.54
C LYS A 4 31.93 32.85 -52.16
N ALA A 5 31.19 32.32 -53.15
CA ALA A 5 30.04 31.49 -52.91
C ALA A 5 30.42 30.11 -52.32
N LEU A 6 31.48 29.48 -52.80
CA LEU A 6 32.01 28.21 -52.28
C LEU A 6 32.50 28.32 -50.86
N VAL A 7 33.17 29.39 -50.45
CA VAL A 7 33.62 29.63 -49.07
C VAL A 7 32.46 29.88 -48.17
N ALA A 8 31.40 30.60 -48.59
CA ALA A 8 30.19 30.82 -47.77
C ALA A 8 29.43 29.54 -47.55
N ILE A 9 29.28 28.62 -48.53
CA ILE A 9 28.62 27.33 -48.40
C ILE A 9 29.39 26.42 -47.46
N SER A 10 30.75 26.40 -47.53
CA SER A 10 31.58 25.60 -46.63
C SER A 10 31.49 26.04 -45.15
N VAL A 11 31.42 27.35 -44.89
CA VAL A 11 31.27 27.90 -43.53
C VAL A 11 29.90 27.58 -42.96
N VAL A 12 28.82 27.66 -43.74
CA VAL A 12 27.46 27.30 -43.32
C VAL A 12 27.37 25.81 -43.04
N LEU A 13 28.02 24.94 -43.84
CA LEU A 13 28.02 23.48 -43.58
C LEU A 13 28.82 23.13 -42.32
N ILE A 14 29.94 23.78 -42.04
CA ILE A 14 30.73 23.57 -40.83
C ILE A 14 29.96 24.03 -39.57
N LEU A 15 29.27 25.15 -39.64
CA LEU A 15 28.42 25.63 -38.54
C LEU A 15 27.19 24.74 -38.31
N ALA A 16 26.58 24.19 -39.37
CA ALA A 16 25.49 23.25 -39.25
C ALA A 16 25.96 21.92 -38.64
N VAL A 17 27.10 21.38 -39.03
CA VAL A 17 27.67 20.15 -38.44
C VAL A 17 28.12 20.39 -37.01
N ALA A 18 28.69 21.56 -36.67
CA ALA A 18 29.02 21.91 -35.29
C ALA A 18 27.77 22.10 -34.42
N GLY A 19 26.69 22.68 -34.97
CA GLY A 19 25.39 22.81 -34.29
C GLY A 19 24.72 21.46 -34.02
N ILE A 20 24.77 20.51 -34.98
CA ILE A 20 24.26 19.14 -34.82
C ILE A 20 25.13 18.36 -33.84
N ALA A 21 26.46 18.49 -33.87
CA ALA A 21 27.34 17.87 -32.90
C ALA A 21 27.13 18.41 -31.47
N ALA A 22 26.93 19.74 -31.33
CA ALA A 22 26.58 20.33 -30.03
C ALA A 22 25.19 19.86 -29.52
N ALA A 23 24.20 19.75 -30.40
CA ALA A 23 22.89 19.23 -30.05
C ALA A 23 22.92 17.73 -29.66
N LEU A 24 23.83 16.94 -30.24
CA LEU A 24 24.04 15.53 -29.86
C LEU A 24 24.85 15.38 -28.55
N PHE A 25 25.62 16.38 -28.16
CA PHE A 25 26.37 16.40 -26.89
C PHE A 25 25.54 16.94 -25.72
N ILE A 26 24.45 17.69 -25.95
CA ILE A 26 23.55 18.19 -24.93
C ILE A 26 22.49 17.12 -24.55
N GLY A 27 22.36 16.05 -25.33
CA GLY A 27 21.40 14.93 -25.09
C GLY A 27 21.95 13.73 -24.32
N GLY A 28 23.14 13.85 -23.72
CA GLY A 28 23.72 12.81 -22.86
C GLY A 28 23.23 12.90 -21.41
N GLY A 29 21.93 13.03 -21.17
CA GLY A 29 21.36 12.80 -19.84
C GLY A 29 21.65 11.36 -19.44
N GLU A 30 22.20 11.14 -18.24
CA GLU A 30 22.28 9.81 -17.62
C GLU A 30 20.90 9.15 -17.74
N LYS A 31 20.88 7.87 -18.15
CA LYS A 31 19.60 7.15 -18.18
C LYS A 31 19.00 7.18 -16.80
N PRO A 32 17.72 7.55 -16.66
CA PRO A 32 17.08 7.58 -15.35
C PRO A 32 17.20 6.19 -14.70
N ILE A 33 17.59 6.19 -13.44
CA ILE A 33 17.61 4.98 -12.62
C ILE A 33 16.16 4.58 -12.38
N THR A 34 15.82 3.32 -12.61
CA THR A 34 14.48 2.83 -12.39
C THR A 34 14.45 1.90 -11.18
N ILE A 35 13.56 2.17 -10.23
CA ILE A 35 13.24 1.30 -9.10
C ILE A 35 11.89 0.65 -9.38
N ASN A 36 11.84 -0.69 -9.40
CA ASN A 36 10.61 -1.44 -9.60
C ASN A 36 10.03 -1.86 -8.25
N GLN A 37 8.82 -1.40 -7.95
CA GLN A 37 8.11 -1.68 -6.70
C GLN A 37 6.80 -2.40 -6.98
N LYS A 38 6.50 -3.45 -6.21
CA LYS A 38 5.29 -4.25 -6.42
C LYS A 38 4.74 -4.82 -5.12
N GLY A 39 3.41 -4.99 -5.05
CA GLY A 39 2.82 -5.78 -3.96
C GLY A 39 1.45 -5.31 -3.50
N SER A 40 1.35 -4.90 -2.25
CA SER A 40 0.10 -4.59 -1.56
C SER A 40 -0.76 -3.56 -2.28
N ASP A 41 -1.99 -3.94 -2.64
CA ASP A 41 -2.96 -2.98 -3.18
C ASP A 41 -3.48 -2.02 -2.09
N THR A 42 -3.32 -2.35 -0.81
CA THR A 42 -3.64 -1.42 0.28
C THR A 42 -2.73 -0.19 0.22
N MET A 43 -1.45 -0.39 -0.09
CA MET A 43 -0.45 0.67 -0.19
C MET A 43 -0.34 1.29 -1.59
N LEU A 44 -1.09 0.80 -2.57
CA LEU A 44 -0.86 1.14 -3.98
C LEU A 44 -0.92 2.66 -4.22
N GLU A 45 -1.97 3.32 -3.75
CA GLU A 45 -2.15 4.78 -3.89
C GLU A 45 -1.03 5.53 -3.16
N LEU A 46 -0.75 5.18 -1.91
CA LEU A 46 0.32 5.80 -1.12
C LEU A 46 1.68 5.69 -1.81
N CYS A 47 2.04 4.47 -2.25
CA CYS A 47 3.32 4.26 -2.94
C CYS A 47 3.40 4.97 -4.29
N GLN A 48 2.27 5.13 -5.01
CA GLN A 48 2.23 5.89 -6.25
C GLN A 48 2.46 7.38 -6.01
N VAL A 49 1.84 7.95 -4.99
CA VAL A 49 2.05 9.36 -4.63
C VAL A 49 3.47 9.57 -4.12
N TRP A 50 4.00 8.70 -3.28
CA TRP A 50 5.42 8.76 -2.89
C TRP A 50 6.37 8.71 -4.10
N ALA A 51 6.09 7.85 -5.07
CA ALA A 51 6.90 7.73 -6.27
C ALA A 51 6.87 9.01 -7.14
N GLU A 52 5.70 9.66 -7.23
CA GLU A 52 5.49 10.91 -7.99
C GLU A 52 6.20 12.08 -7.30
N GLU A 53 5.99 12.28 -6.02
CA GLU A 53 6.61 13.37 -5.25
C GLU A 53 8.13 13.20 -5.16
N PHE A 54 8.62 11.97 -4.90
CA PHE A 54 10.04 11.67 -4.92
C PHE A 54 10.68 11.97 -6.28
N HIS A 55 10.03 11.61 -7.39
CA HIS A 55 10.52 11.93 -8.73
C HIS A 55 10.58 13.44 -8.99
N GLY A 56 9.65 14.22 -8.40
CA GLY A 56 9.66 15.68 -8.48
C GLY A 56 10.92 16.31 -7.88
N GLU A 57 11.49 15.68 -6.84
CA GLU A 57 12.73 16.12 -6.20
C GLU A 57 13.98 15.48 -6.82
N TYR A 58 13.88 14.23 -7.28
CA TYR A 58 14.97 13.40 -7.81
C TYR A 58 14.69 13.00 -9.27
N GLU A 59 14.68 13.95 -10.19
CA GLU A 59 14.32 13.76 -11.61
C GLU A 59 15.08 12.62 -12.32
N SER A 60 16.28 12.27 -11.84
CA SER A 60 17.10 11.18 -12.38
C SER A 60 16.65 9.79 -11.91
N ILE A 61 15.73 9.68 -10.93
CA ILE A 61 15.24 8.43 -10.37
C ILE A 61 13.75 8.31 -10.65
N SER A 62 13.33 7.17 -11.18
CA SER A 62 11.92 6.85 -11.44
C SER A 62 11.52 5.59 -10.68
N VAL A 63 10.42 5.65 -9.93
CA VAL A 63 9.88 4.50 -9.21
C VAL A 63 8.61 4.01 -9.92
N ILE A 64 8.62 2.76 -10.40
CA ILE A 64 7.48 2.14 -11.06
C ILE A 64 6.74 1.28 -10.05
N VAL A 65 5.53 1.72 -9.66
CA VAL A 65 4.72 1.06 -8.64
C VAL A 65 3.61 0.22 -9.26
N SER A 66 3.47 -1.03 -8.81
CA SER A 66 2.40 -1.93 -9.24
C SER A 66 1.79 -2.72 -8.08
N GLY A 67 0.51 -3.06 -8.19
CA GLY A 67 -0.24 -3.84 -7.22
C GLY A 67 -0.14 -5.36 -7.43
N GLY A 68 -1.17 -6.07 -6.96
CA GLY A 68 -1.36 -7.52 -7.12
C GLY A 68 -1.30 -8.31 -5.81
N GLY A 69 -1.23 -7.60 -4.67
CA GLY A 69 -1.21 -8.16 -3.33
C GLY A 69 0.20 -8.38 -2.77
N SER A 70 0.32 -8.32 -1.44
CA SER A 70 1.61 -8.46 -0.72
C SER A 70 2.35 -9.74 -1.06
N GLY A 71 1.64 -10.86 -1.19
CA GLY A 71 2.26 -12.15 -1.55
C GLY A 71 2.92 -12.14 -2.93
N THR A 72 2.31 -11.45 -3.90
CA THR A 72 2.89 -11.29 -5.25
C THR A 72 4.14 -10.43 -5.23
N GLY A 73 4.15 -9.34 -4.44
CA GLY A 73 5.32 -8.48 -4.28
C GLY A 73 6.48 -9.21 -3.61
N ILE A 74 6.22 -9.91 -2.52
CA ILE A 74 7.23 -10.70 -1.81
C ILE A 74 7.82 -11.78 -2.73
N THR A 75 6.97 -12.49 -3.48
CA THR A 75 7.46 -13.49 -4.47
C THR A 75 8.31 -12.83 -5.57
N ALA A 76 7.92 -11.64 -6.03
CA ALA A 76 8.68 -10.90 -7.04
C ALA A 76 10.06 -10.44 -6.49
N LEU A 77 10.12 -10.01 -5.23
CA LEU A 77 11.38 -9.68 -4.56
C LEU A 77 12.30 -10.90 -4.45
N ILE A 78 11.75 -12.04 -3.97
CA ILE A 78 12.52 -13.30 -3.85
C ILE A 78 13.04 -13.78 -5.20
N SER A 79 12.30 -13.58 -6.29
CA SER A 79 12.73 -13.92 -7.64
C SER A 79 13.64 -12.89 -8.32
N GLY A 80 13.95 -11.76 -7.64
CA GLY A 80 14.79 -10.68 -8.17
C GLY A 80 14.19 -9.93 -9.34
N THR A 81 12.84 -9.94 -9.47
CA THR A 81 12.12 -9.23 -10.56
C THR A 81 11.65 -7.84 -10.17
N VAL A 82 11.78 -7.46 -8.90
CA VAL A 82 11.54 -6.11 -8.38
C VAL A 82 12.62 -5.76 -7.35
N ASP A 83 12.81 -4.47 -7.13
CA ASP A 83 13.78 -3.92 -6.17
C ASP A 83 13.14 -3.77 -4.78
N VAL A 84 11.82 -3.53 -4.75
CA VAL A 84 11.05 -3.30 -3.52
C VAL A 84 9.75 -4.10 -3.55
N ALA A 85 9.46 -4.81 -2.46
CA ALA A 85 8.15 -5.39 -2.22
C ALA A 85 7.37 -4.55 -1.20
N GLN A 86 6.19 -4.04 -1.59
CA GLN A 86 5.27 -3.37 -0.67
C GLN A 86 4.31 -4.39 -0.05
N ALA A 87 4.17 -4.38 1.29
CA ALA A 87 3.37 -5.36 1.99
C ALA A 87 2.56 -4.75 3.14
N SER A 88 1.32 -5.19 3.28
CA SER A 88 0.41 -4.80 4.37
C SER A 88 0.30 -5.89 5.45
N ARG A 89 1.34 -6.68 5.58
CA ARG A 89 1.63 -7.66 6.62
C ARG A 89 3.12 -7.95 6.63
N GLN A 90 3.61 -8.50 7.72
CA GLN A 90 4.97 -9.04 7.74
C GLN A 90 5.15 -10.24 6.80
N MET A 91 6.38 -10.45 6.35
CA MET A 91 6.75 -11.68 5.67
C MET A 91 6.55 -12.87 6.62
N LYS A 92 6.01 -13.96 6.07
CA LYS A 92 5.92 -15.22 6.80
C LYS A 92 7.30 -15.85 6.94
N GLN A 93 7.52 -16.65 7.98
CA GLN A 93 8.78 -17.36 8.13
C GLN A 93 9.13 -18.20 6.89
N SER A 94 8.13 -18.85 6.28
CA SER A 94 8.33 -19.62 5.04
C SER A 94 8.75 -18.77 3.83
N GLU A 95 8.35 -17.49 3.78
CA GLU A 95 8.77 -16.54 2.72
C GLU A 95 10.21 -16.06 2.99
N ILE A 96 10.56 -15.84 4.26
CA ILE A 96 11.94 -15.51 4.68
C ILE A 96 12.88 -16.68 4.36
N ASP A 97 12.49 -17.89 4.69
CA ASP A 97 13.27 -19.10 4.41
C ASP A 97 13.49 -19.28 2.90
N GLN A 98 12.48 -19.00 2.08
CA GLN A 98 12.59 -19.03 0.61
C GLN A 98 13.54 -17.94 0.09
N ALA A 99 13.48 -16.72 0.66
CA ALA A 99 14.38 -15.63 0.32
C ALA A 99 15.84 -16.02 0.61
N ILE A 100 16.10 -16.54 1.81
CA ILE A 100 17.44 -17.01 2.22
C ILE A 100 17.93 -18.13 1.30
N ALA A 101 17.07 -19.09 0.96
CA ALA A 101 17.41 -20.17 0.02
C ALA A 101 17.73 -19.65 -1.40
N ALA A 102 17.14 -18.51 -1.79
CA ALA A 102 17.44 -17.80 -3.04
C ALA A 102 18.68 -16.89 -2.94
N GLY A 103 19.38 -16.87 -1.80
CA GLY A 103 20.56 -16.03 -1.56
C GLY A 103 20.23 -14.57 -1.22
N ILE A 104 19.00 -14.28 -0.82
CA ILE A 104 18.52 -12.96 -0.46
C ILE A 104 18.31 -12.88 1.05
N THR A 105 18.83 -11.83 1.69
CA THR A 105 18.51 -11.49 3.08
C THR A 105 17.53 -10.31 3.06
N PRO A 106 16.22 -10.54 3.21
CA PRO A 106 15.25 -9.48 3.13
C PRO A 106 15.42 -8.50 4.30
N VAL A 107 15.41 -7.20 4.01
CA VAL A 107 15.38 -6.14 5.02
C VAL A 107 13.98 -5.54 5.05
N GLU A 108 13.38 -5.53 6.24
CA GLU A 108 12.05 -5.00 6.51
C GLU A 108 12.13 -3.54 6.96
N PHE A 109 11.34 -2.68 6.35
CA PHE A 109 11.13 -1.29 6.75
C PHE A 109 9.66 -1.08 7.07
N ARG A 110 9.34 -0.62 8.28
CA ARG A 110 8.02 -0.05 8.60
C ARG A 110 7.95 1.32 7.99
N VAL A 111 6.88 1.66 7.27
CA VAL A 111 6.83 2.91 6.50
C VAL A 111 5.57 3.75 6.76
N ALA A 112 4.52 3.16 7.32
CA ALA A 112 3.30 3.85 7.75
C ALA A 112 2.49 2.94 8.68
N ILE A 113 1.43 3.49 9.29
CA ILE A 113 0.46 2.73 10.08
C ILE A 113 -0.91 2.77 9.39
N ASP A 114 -1.58 1.63 9.36
CA ASP A 114 -2.92 1.44 8.78
C ASP A 114 -3.89 0.92 9.86
N GLY A 115 -5.09 1.51 9.90
CA GLY A 115 -6.22 0.94 10.62
C GLY A 115 -7.14 0.25 9.59
N ILE A 116 -7.29 -1.08 9.64
CA ILE A 116 -8.24 -1.75 8.75
C ILE A 116 -9.65 -1.34 9.13
N ALA A 117 -10.30 -0.54 8.28
CA ALA A 117 -11.66 -0.08 8.47
C ALA A 117 -12.66 -1.18 8.08
N ILE A 118 -13.63 -1.43 8.97
CA ILE A 118 -14.82 -2.21 8.66
C ILE A 118 -15.88 -1.26 8.18
N ILE A 119 -16.38 -1.50 6.97
CA ILE A 119 -17.33 -0.63 6.29
C ILE A 119 -18.63 -1.36 5.97
N VAL A 120 -19.73 -0.63 6.11
CA VAL A 120 -21.09 -1.07 5.75
C VAL A 120 -21.79 0.00 4.94
N HIS A 121 -22.92 -0.35 4.32
CA HIS A 121 -23.78 0.64 3.67
C HIS A 121 -24.31 1.65 4.70
N THR A 122 -24.51 2.91 4.29
CA THR A 122 -24.97 4.00 5.17
C THR A 122 -26.32 3.75 5.85
N SER A 123 -27.19 2.92 5.26
CA SER A 123 -28.50 2.53 5.83
C SER A 123 -28.40 1.50 6.96
N ASN A 124 -27.25 0.84 7.14
CA ASN A 124 -27.07 -0.15 8.18
C ASN A 124 -27.07 0.53 9.57
N PRO A 125 -27.95 0.13 10.54
CA PRO A 125 -28.04 0.78 11.86
C PRO A 125 -26.90 0.41 12.82
N ILE A 126 -26.09 -0.62 12.53
CA ILE A 126 -24.99 -1.06 13.38
C ILE A 126 -23.90 0.03 13.43
N GLU A 127 -23.43 0.33 14.64
CA GLU A 127 -22.34 1.32 14.88
C GLU A 127 -21.06 0.66 15.38
N VAL A 128 -21.19 -0.48 16.07
CA VAL A 128 -20.08 -1.16 16.73
C VAL A 128 -20.20 -2.67 16.49
N LEU A 129 -19.07 -3.31 16.21
CA LEU A 129 -18.94 -4.77 16.25
C LEU A 129 -17.80 -5.16 17.20
N THR A 130 -18.00 -6.28 17.92
CA THR A 130 -16.88 -6.94 18.59
C THR A 130 -16.08 -7.78 17.59
N LEU A 131 -14.84 -8.13 17.93
CA LEU A 131 -14.04 -9.03 17.08
C LEU A 131 -14.70 -10.40 16.89
N ASP A 132 -15.39 -10.93 17.92
CA ASP A 132 -16.11 -12.20 17.81
C ASP A 132 -17.34 -12.10 16.90
N GLN A 133 -18.05 -10.98 16.91
CA GLN A 133 -19.15 -10.73 15.96
C GLN A 133 -18.61 -10.63 14.52
N LEU A 134 -17.53 -9.88 14.33
CA LEU A 134 -16.87 -9.74 13.05
C LEU A 134 -16.36 -11.09 12.53
N ARG A 135 -15.74 -11.91 13.40
CA ARG A 135 -15.34 -13.28 13.10
C ARG A 135 -16.53 -14.13 12.68
N GLY A 136 -17.64 -14.06 13.43
CA GLY A 136 -18.87 -14.80 13.14
C GLY A 136 -19.49 -14.44 11.79
N ILE A 137 -19.38 -13.20 11.33
CA ILE A 137 -19.80 -12.79 9.99
C ILE A 137 -18.91 -13.46 8.93
N TYR A 138 -17.60 -13.34 9.07
CA TYR A 138 -16.67 -13.78 8.03
C TYR A 138 -16.40 -15.30 8.02
N ASN A 139 -16.72 -16.04 9.09
CA ASN A 139 -16.73 -17.50 9.09
C ASN A 139 -18.10 -18.11 8.73
N GLY A 140 -19.16 -17.26 8.60
CA GLY A 140 -20.49 -17.68 8.20
C GLY A 140 -21.40 -18.12 9.34
N THR A 141 -21.03 -17.86 10.60
CA THR A 141 -21.89 -18.09 11.77
C THR A 141 -23.09 -17.14 11.78
N TYR A 142 -22.87 -15.85 11.51
CA TYR A 142 -23.92 -14.85 11.34
C TYR A 142 -24.16 -14.60 9.84
N VAL A 143 -25.39 -14.83 9.42
CA VAL A 143 -25.80 -14.68 8.01
C VAL A 143 -26.90 -13.62 7.81
N ASN A 144 -27.40 -13.05 8.92
CA ASN A 144 -28.43 -12.03 8.89
C ASN A 144 -28.11 -10.94 9.93
N TRP A 145 -28.26 -9.68 9.53
CA TRP A 145 -27.98 -8.53 10.40
C TRP A 145 -28.83 -8.49 11.65
N LYS A 146 -30.06 -9.03 11.64
CA LYS A 146 -30.94 -9.08 12.83
C LYS A 146 -30.31 -9.85 14.00
N ASP A 147 -29.47 -10.83 13.74
CA ASP A 147 -28.79 -11.62 14.77
C ASP A 147 -27.77 -10.79 15.54
N LEU A 148 -27.41 -9.63 14.99
CA LEU A 148 -26.49 -8.64 15.55
C LEU A 148 -27.20 -7.34 15.99
N GLY A 149 -28.53 -7.32 15.98
CA GLY A 149 -29.33 -6.14 16.35
C GLY A 149 -29.60 -5.17 15.21
N GLY A 150 -29.30 -5.55 13.98
CA GLY A 150 -29.56 -4.79 12.75
C GLY A 150 -30.94 -5.13 12.13
N LEU A 151 -31.08 -4.77 10.85
CA LEU A 151 -32.29 -5.05 10.08
C LEU A 151 -32.42 -6.54 9.75
N ASP A 152 -33.65 -7.02 9.50
CA ASP A 152 -33.88 -8.39 8.98
C ASP A 152 -33.49 -8.46 7.51
N MET A 153 -32.18 -8.61 7.27
CA MET A 153 -31.55 -8.57 5.96
C MET A 153 -30.34 -9.50 5.96
N PRO A 154 -30.12 -10.28 4.89
CA PRO A 154 -28.93 -11.11 4.73
C PRO A 154 -27.64 -10.29 4.78
N ILE A 155 -26.60 -10.86 5.40
CA ILE A 155 -25.25 -10.28 5.37
C ILE A 155 -24.53 -10.76 4.12
N VAL A 156 -23.95 -9.82 3.37
CA VAL A 156 -23.06 -10.10 2.22
C VAL A 156 -21.64 -9.67 2.60
N ALA A 157 -20.79 -10.62 2.86
CA ALA A 157 -19.39 -10.35 3.22
C ALA A 157 -18.54 -10.14 1.97
N TYR A 158 -17.88 -8.98 1.88
CA TYR A 158 -16.90 -8.63 0.87
C TYR A 158 -15.50 -8.67 1.46
N GLY A 159 -14.56 -9.33 0.79
CA GLY A 159 -13.18 -9.43 1.23
C GLY A 159 -12.22 -9.39 0.07
N ARG A 160 -10.95 -9.61 0.37
CA ARG A 160 -9.87 -9.57 -0.60
C ARG A 160 -9.54 -10.99 -1.13
N GLN A 161 -8.81 -11.04 -2.23
CA GLN A 161 -8.22 -12.28 -2.75
C GLN A 161 -7.10 -12.78 -1.84
N SER A 162 -6.80 -14.09 -1.89
CA SER A 162 -5.81 -14.74 -1.03
C SER A 162 -4.36 -14.24 -1.19
N THR A 163 -4.03 -13.58 -2.31
CA THR A 163 -2.73 -12.91 -2.51
C THR A 163 -2.59 -11.62 -1.70
N SER A 164 -3.70 -11.07 -1.20
CA SER A 164 -3.73 -9.83 -0.41
C SER A 164 -3.14 -10.04 0.98
N GLY A 165 -2.21 -9.15 1.37
CA GLY A 165 -1.72 -9.09 2.75
C GLY A 165 -2.83 -8.77 3.75
N THR A 166 -3.81 -7.93 3.37
CA THR A 166 -4.96 -7.61 4.22
C THR A 166 -5.87 -8.83 4.42
N TYR A 167 -6.08 -9.67 3.39
CA TYR A 167 -6.80 -10.94 3.55
C TYR A 167 -6.11 -11.82 4.60
N MET A 168 -4.79 -11.99 4.50
CA MET A 168 -4.04 -12.84 5.42
C MET A 168 -4.00 -12.28 6.84
N TYR A 169 -3.74 -10.99 6.99
CA TYR A 169 -3.75 -10.33 8.30
C TYR A 169 -5.13 -10.44 8.97
N PHE A 170 -6.22 -10.22 8.23
CA PHE A 170 -7.58 -10.35 8.73
C PHE A 170 -7.89 -11.80 9.13
N GLN A 171 -7.44 -12.78 8.34
CA GLN A 171 -7.59 -14.20 8.67
C GLN A 171 -6.86 -14.57 9.97
N GLU A 172 -5.65 -14.08 10.16
CA GLU A 172 -4.86 -14.34 11.37
C GLU A 172 -5.47 -13.64 12.59
N THR A 173 -5.79 -12.36 12.46
CA THR A 173 -6.20 -11.50 13.59
C THR A 173 -7.66 -11.69 13.98
N VAL A 174 -8.58 -11.70 13.01
CA VAL A 174 -10.02 -11.78 13.23
C VAL A 174 -10.49 -13.23 13.25
N LEU A 175 -10.17 -13.99 12.20
CA LEU A 175 -10.63 -15.37 12.07
C LEU A 175 -9.78 -16.37 12.87
N LYS A 176 -8.66 -15.93 13.49
CA LYS A 176 -7.76 -16.81 14.26
C LYS A 176 -7.35 -18.05 13.46
N ASN A 177 -7.04 -17.84 12.18
CA ASN A 177 -6.69 -18.85 11.17
C ASN A 177 -7.83 -19.78 10.75
N GLU A 178 -9.09 -19.50 11.11
CA GLU A 178 -10.23 -20.19 10.51
C GLU A 178 -10.38 -19.80 9.03
N ASN A 179 -11.11 -20.63 8.29
CA ASN A 179 -11.42 -20.32 6.90
C ASN A 179 -12.52 -19.26 6.82
N TYR A 180 -12.41 -18.39 5.82
CA TYR A 180 -13.52 -17.55 5.43
C TYR A 180 -14.71 -18.39 4.96
N THR A 181 -15.93 -17.87 5.16
CA THR A 181 -17.11 -18.46 4.54
C THR A 181 -16.96 -18.55 3.02
N THR A 182 -17.43 -19.64 2.44
CA THR A 182 -17.40 -19.82 0.97
C THR A 182 -18.29 -18.84 0.22
N ASN A 183 -19.19 -18.14 0.92
CA ASN A 183 -20.07 -17.11 0.37
C ASN A 183 -19.42 -15.71 0.31
N MET A 184 -18.22 -15.54 0.90
CA MET A 184 -17.52 -14.25 0.83
C MET A 184 -17.18 -13.88 -0.61
N GLN A 185 -17.57 -12.67 -1.01
CA GLN A 185 -17.25 -12.11 -2.33
C GLN A 185 -15.81 -11.61 -2.34
N GLN A 186 -14.96 -12.27 -3.13
CA GLN A 186 -13.54 -11.90 -3.25
C GLN A 186 -13.35 -10.77 -4.27
N MET A 187 -12.85 -9.64 -3.80
CA MET A 187 -12.64 -8.42 -4.59
C MET A 187 -11.15 -8.20 -4.88
N ALA A 188 -10.85 -7.66 -6.05
CA ALA A 188 -9.48 -7.43 -6.49
C ALA A 188 -8.73 -6.39 -5.64
N GLY A 189 -9.42 -5.31 -5.19
CA GLY A 189 -8.81 -4.19 -4.47
C GLY A 189 -9.76 -3.55 -3.45
N ASN A 190 -9.23 -2.59 -2.68
CA ASN A 190 -10.00 -1.85 -1.68
C ASN A 190 -11.11 -1.02 -2.33
N SER A 191 -10.81 -0.29 -3.42
CA SER A 191 -11.80 0.51 -4.15
C SER A 191 -12.99 -0.32 -4.65
N ALA A 192 -12.76 -1.58 -5.06
CA ALA A 192 -13.83 -2.47 -5.49
C ALA A 192 -14.74 -2.88 -4.32
N ILE A 193 -14.19 -3.05 -3.10
CA ILE A 193 -14.98 -3.30 -1.89
C ILE A 193 -15.81 -2.07 -1.55
N VAL A 194 -15.22 -0.88 -1.54
CA VAL A 194 -15.94 0.38 -1.29
C VAL A 194 -17.13 0.52 -2.24
N GLN A 195 -16.92 0.31 -3.53
CA GLN A 195 -17.98 0.38 -4.55
C GLN A 195 -19.07 -0.68 -4.33
N ALA A 196 -18.72 -1.90 -3.93
CA ALA A 196 -19.68 -2.94 -3.64
C ALA A 196 -20.57 -2.55 -2.44
N ILE A 197 -19.96 -2.05 -1.35
CA ILE A 197 -20.69 -1.63 -0.15
C ILE A 197 -21.63 -0.44 -0.42
N MET A 198 -21.23 0.52 -1.26
CA MET A 198 -22.09 1.64 -1.67
C MET A 198 -23.39 1.19 -2.36
N ASN A 199 -23.38 0.03 -2.98
CA ASN A 199 -24.51 -0.50 -3.78
C ASN A 199 -25.20 -1.71 -3.15
N ASP A 200 -24.80 -2.14 -1.95
CA ASP A 200 -25.37 -3.30 -1.27
C ASP A 200 -25.69 -2.96 0.20
N GLU A 201 -26.97 -2.77 0.49
CA GLU A 201 -27.46 -2.44 1.84
C GLU A 201 -27.16 -3.54 2.87
N GLY A 202 -27.02 -4.80 2.44
CA GLY A 202 -26.63 -5.94 3.29
C GLY A 202 -25.12 -6.12 3.41
N GLY A 203 -24.35 -5.32 2.69
CA GLY A 203 -22.91 -5.47 2.56
C GLY A 203 -22.10 -5.12 3.81
N ILE A 204 -21.04 -5.88 4.05
CA ILE A 204 -19.94 -5.57 4.97
C ILE A 204 -18.62 -5.85 4.28
N GLY A 205 -17.65 -4.96 4.45
CA GLY A 205 -16.31 -5.08 3.87
C GLY A 205 -15.21 -4.64 4.82
N TYR A 206 -13.97 -5.04 4.52
CA TYR A 206 -12.77 -4.53 5.19
C TYR A 206 -11.79 -3.93 4.18
N VAL A 207 -11.31 -2.74 4.47
CA VAL A 207 -10.39 -1.97 3.61
C VAL A 207 -9.34 -1.23 4.46
N GLY A 208 -8.23 -0.83 3.87
CA GLY A 208 -7.29 0.09 4.52
C GLY A 208 -7.95 1.46 4.75
N ILE A 209 -7.58 2.11 5.86
CA ILE A 209 -8.20 3.38 6.29
C ILE A 209 -8.13 4.46 5.21
N GLY A 210 -7.05 4.56 4.45
CA GLY A 210 -6.88 5.54 3.38
C GLY A 210 -7.99 5.48 2.32
N TYR A 211 -8.59 4.29 2.08
CA TYR A 211 -9.71 4.13 1.16
C TYR A 211 -11.06 4.44 1.81
N ALA A 212 -11.23 4.12 3.10
CA ALA A 212 -12.48 4.36 3.80
C ALA A 212 -12.67 5.84 4.17
N ALA A 213 -11.62 6.51 4.62
CA ALA A 213 -11.67 7.90 5.10
C ALA A 213 -12.10 8.89 4.02
N LYS A 214 -11.79 8.61 2.75
CA LYS A 214 -12.14 9.44 1.59
C LYS A 214 -13.45 9.06 0.93
N ALA A 215 -14.04 7.91 1.28
CA ALA A 215 -15.21 7.38 0.60
C ALA A 215 -16.50 8.04 1.12
N SER A 216 -17.41 8.35 0.20
CA SER A 216 -18.80 8.72 0.51
C SER A 216 -19.73 7.54 0.27
N GLY A 217 -20.91 7.54 0.90
CA GLY A 217 -21.91 6.47 0.69
C GLY A 217 -21.64 5.17 1.45
N ILE A 218 -20.67 5.16 2.32
CA ILE A 218 -20.39 4.08 3.27
C ILE A 218 -20.39 4.59 4.70
N LYS A 219 -20.52 3.69 5.66
CA LYS A 219 -20.32 3.94 7.08
C LYS A 219 -19.19 3.08 7.61
N ILE A 220 -18.28 3.69 8.38
CA ILE A 220 -17.18 3.02 9.07
C ILE A 220 -17.68 2.62 10.45
N LEU A 221 -17.48 1.36 10.83
CA LEU A 221 -17.86 0.85 12.16
C LEU A 221 -16.71 1.00 13.15
N ASN A 222 -17.07 1.27 14.40
CA ASN A 222 -16.14 1.10 15.51
C ASN A 222 -15.96 -0.38 15.82
N LEU A 223 -14.78 -0.73 16.31
CA LEU A 223 -14.49 -2.09 16.76
C LEU A 223 -14.16 -2.11 18.24
N SER A 224 -14.58 -3.17 18.90
CA SER A 224 -14.13 -3.50 20.25
C SER A 224 -13.56 -4.91 20.31
N LYS A 225 -12.66 -5.13 21.26
CA LYS A 225 -12.13 -6.47 21.49
C LYS A 225 -13.22 -7.40 22.02
N ASP A 226 -13.84 -7.02 23.12
CA ASP A 226 -14.76 -7.87 23.87
C ASP A 226 -16.09 -7.17 24.21
N MET A 227 -16.07 -5.87 24.50
CA MET A 227 -17.24 -5.11 25.00
C MET A 227 -17.50 -3.87 24.14
N PRO A 228 -18.73 -3.70 23.58
CA PRO A 228 -19.04 -2.55 22.74
C PRO A 228 -18.80 -1.17 23.38
N SER A 229 -18.86 -1.09 24.71
CA SER A 229 -18.59 0.15 25.46
C SER A 229 -17.12 0.60 25.43
N LEU A 230 -16.19 -0.27 25.03
CA LEU A 230 -14.76 0.01 24.84
C LEU A 230 -14.41 -0.20 23.37
N SER A 231 -15.05 0.58 22.51
CA SER A 231 -14.84 0.52 21.05
C SER A 231 -14.07 1.74 20.56
N TYR A 232 -13.21 1.52 19.60
CA TYR A 232 -12.41 2.55 18.94
C TYR A 232 -12.74 2.63 17.45
N SER A 233 -12.60 3.83 16.90
CA SER A 233 -12.70 4.08 15.47
C SER A 233 -11.33 3.92 14.80
N PRO A 234 -11.26 3.37 13.57
CA PRO A 234 -10.02 3.45 12.81
C PRO A 234 -9.64 4.88 12.39
N LEU A 235 -10.56 5.85 12.56
CA LEU A 235 -10.32 7.28 12.34
C LEU A 235 -9.71 7.98 13.56
N ASP A 236 -9.66 7.33 14.71
CA ASP A 236 -8.99 7.82 15.90
C ASP A 236 -7.48 7.51 15.77
N LYS A 237 -6.71 8.55 15.41
CA LYS A 237 -5.27 8.45 15.16
C LYS A 237 -4.52 7.87 16.37
N ASP A 238 -4.83 8.38 17.55
CA ASP A 238 -4.13 7.98 18.77
C ASP A 238 -4.44 6.52 19.09
N ALA A 239 -5.72 6.12 19.01
CA ALA A 239 -6.12 4.72 19.21
C ALA A 239 -5.48 3.75 18.20
N VAL A 240 -5.24 4.19 16.97
CA VAL A 240 -4.57 3.36 15.96
C VAL A 240 -3.06 3.28 16.22
N ILE A 241 -2.41 4.39 16.54
CA ILE A 241 -0.96 4.44 16.82
C ILE A 241 -0.62 3.67 18.09
N ASP A 242 -1.41 3.84 19.16
CA ASP A 242 -1.20 3.17 20.45
C ASP A 242 -1.61 1.69 20.45
N GLY A 243 -2.30 1.23 19.37
CA GLY A 243 -2.76 -0.15 19.23
C GLY A 243 -4.04 -0.47 20.01
N ASP A 244 -4.75 0.52 20.51
CA ASP A 244 -6.07 0.40 21.14
C ASP A 244 -7.14 0.02 20.10
N TYR A 245 -7.00 0.52 18.86
CA TYR A 245 -7.78 0.02 17.74
C TYR A 245 -7.30 -1.37 17.32
N VAL A 246 -8.13 -2.37 17.50
CA VAL A 246 -7.77 -3.80 17.41
C VAL A 246 -7.30 -4.30 16.06
N LEU A 247 -7.52 -3.56 14.97
CA LEU A 247 -7.04 -3.86 13.62
C LEU A 247 -6.02 -2.84 13.12
N SER A 248 -5.24 -2.27 14.03
CA SER A 248 -4.06 -1.46 13.73
C SER A 248 -2.90 -2.34 13.28
N ARG A 249 -2.13 -1.87 12.29
CA ARG A 249 -0.94 -2.57 11.79
C ARG A 249 0.04 -1.62 11.12
N TYR A 250 1.31 -2.04 11.07
CA TYR A 250 2.29 -1.40 10.19
C TYR A 250 2.09 -1.80 8.73
N LEU A 251 2.51 -0.90 7.85
CA LEU A 251 2.74 -1.15 6.43
C LEU A 251 4.25 -1.23 6.19
N TYR A 252 4.66 -2.09 5.28
CA TYR A 252 6.05 -2.48 5.12
C TYR A 252 6.55 -2.32 3.69
N LEU A 253 7.81 -1.95 3.55
CA LEU A 253 8.62 -2.16 2.35
C LEU A 253 9.72 -3.15 2.66
N TYR A 254 9.99 -4.05 1.73
CA TYR A 254 11.06 -5.04 1.81
C TYR A 254 12.04 -4.87 0.66
N THR A 255 13.33 -4.97 0.97
CA THR A 255 14.42 -4.98 -0.01
C THR A 255 15.21 -6.28 0.03
N ALA A 256 15.96 -6.59 -1.03
CA ALA A 256 16.73 -7.84 -1.15
C ALA A 256 18.07 -7.82 -0.39
N GLY A 257 18.26 -6.88 0.52
CA GLY A 257 19.46 -6.63 1.32
C GLY A 257 19.46 -5.19 1.76
N THR A 258 20.50 -4.73 2.47
CA THR A 258 20.66 -3.31 2.84
C THR A 258 20.63 -2.44 1.58
N PRO A 259 19.71 -1.48 1.48
CA PRO A 259 19.57 -0.65 0.28
C PRO A 259 20.76 0.30 0.12
N THR A 260 21.17 0.54 -1.12
CA THR A 260 22.27 1.45 -1.46
C THR A 260 21.87 2.36 -2.64
N GLY A 261 22.61 3.46 -2.84
CA GLY A 261 22.38 4.39 -3.97
C GLY A 261 20.95 4.91 -4.01
N ALA A 262 20.35 4.95 -5.18
CA ALA A 262 19.01 5.47 -5.42
C ALA A 262 17.92 4.79 -4.56
N LEU A 263 18.05 3.50 -4.30
CA LEU A 263 17.08 2.77 -3.46
C LEU A 263 17.16 3.22 -2.00
N ARG A 264 18.38 3.47 -1.49
CA ARG A 264 18.58 4.03 -0.15
C ARG A 264 18.00 5.44 -0.04
N GLU A 265 18.22 6.27 -1.05
CA GLU A 265 17.68 7.63 -1.10
C GLU A 265 16.14 7.64 -1.10
N TYR A 266 15.52 6.75 -1.87
CA TYR A 266 14.06 6.61 -1.90
C TYR A 266 13.50 6.20 -0.54
N LEU A 267 14.10 5.21 0.13
CA LEU A 267 13.64 4.79 1.45
C LEU A 267 13.90 5.85 2.53
N LEU A 268 15.03 6.55 2.47
CA LEU A 268 15.33 7.68 3.34
C LEU A 268 14.26 8.78 3.19
N TRP A 269 13.95 9.15 1.95
CA TRP A 269 12.93 10.16 1.66
C TRP A 269 11.53 9.72 2.16
N ILE A 270 11.14 8.45 1.99
CA ILE A 270 9.87 7.93 2.53
C ILE A 270 9.83 8.08 4.05
N LEU A 271 10.93 7.78 4.75
CA LEU A 271 11.00 7.82 6.22
C LEU A 271 11.11 9.26 6.76
N THR A 272 11.35 10.26 5.91
CA THR A 272 11.46 11.67 6.28
C THR A 272 10.35 12.49 5.60
N ASP A 273 10.59 13.00 4.41
CA ASP A 273 9.69 13.89 3.66
C ASP A 273 8.40 13.21 3.19
N GLY A 274 8.42 11.89 3.04
CA GLY A 274 7.26 11.08 2.68
C GLY A 274 6.26 10.83 3.80
N GLN A 275 6.61 11.06 5.07
CA GLN A 275 5.70 10.78 6.21
C GLN A 275 4.45 11.67 6.23
N PRO A 276 4.51 13.00 6.00
CA PRO A 276 3.32 13.83 5.91
C PRO A 276 2.36 13.39 4.81
N ILE A 277 2.89 12.88 3.69
CA ILE A 277 2.09 12.37 2.56
C ILE A 277 1.26 11.16 2.98
N ALA A 278 1.75 10.31 3.86
CA ALA A 278 0.97 9.18 4.38
C ALA A 278 -0.32 9.68 5.06
N GLU A 279 -0.26 10.77 5.81
CA GLU A 279 -1.44 11.38 6.45
C GLU A 279 -2.40 12.01 5.43
N GLU A 280 -1.88 12.69 4.41
CA GLU A 280 -2.68 13.27 3.34
C GLU A 280 -3.46 12.20 2.54
N ILE A 281 -2.86 11.04 2.35
CA ILE A 281 -3.50 9.88 1.71
C ILE A 281 -4.48 9.18 2.64
N GLY A 282 -4.44 9.47 3.96
CA GLY A 282 -5.38 8.96 4.95
C GLY A 282 -4.87 7.75 5.73
N PHE A 283 -3.57 7.45 5.65
CA PHE A 283 -2.87 6.57 6.57
C PHE A 283 -2.32 7.37 7.75
N TYR A 284 -1.56 6.74 8.62
CA TYR A 284 -0.91 7.44 9.74
C TYR A 284 0.60 7.37 9.58
N ALA A 285 1.26 8.51 9.80
CA ALA A 285 2.71 8.59 9.86
C ALA A 285 3.25 7.75 11.03
N LEU A 286 4.49 7.31 10.90
CA LEU A 286 5.19 6.64 12.00
C LEU A 286 5.52 7.62 13.13
N PRO A 287 5.47 7.19 14.40
CA PRO A 287 6.08 7.94 15.50
C PRO A 287 7.58 8.15 15.28
N ASP A 288 8.11 9.29 15.77
CA ASP A 288 9.52 9.66 15.60
C ASP A 288 10.49 8.55 16.06
N GLN A 289 10.21 7.90 17.18
CA GLN A 289 11.02 6.79 17.67
C GLN A 289 11.11 5.64 16.65
N ILE A 290 10.00 5.32 15.98
CA ILE A 290 9.97 4.26 14.97
C ILE A 290 10.74 4.70 13.73
N ILE A 291 10.64 5.98 13.33
CA ILE A 291 11.41 6.53 12.21
C ILE A 291 12.92 6.40 12.50
N GLU A 292 13.36 6.75 13.70
CA GLU A 292 14.77 6.61 14.11
C GLU A 292 15.25 5.15 13.98
N GLU A 293 14.46 4.17 14.48
CA GLU A 293 14.77 2.74 14.37
C GLU A 293 14.86 2.26 12.89
N GLU A 294 14.01 2.80 12.01
CA GLU A 294 14.03 2.43 10.58
C GLU A 294 15.20 3.10 9.83
N LEU A 295 15.58 4.31 10.20
CA LEU A 295 16.73 5.03 9.62
C LEU A 295 18.06 4.31 9.92
N GLU A 296 18.21 3.72 11.12
CA GLU A 296 19.39 2.91 11.47
C GLU A 296 19.65 1.75 10.50
N LYS A 297 18.59 1.21 9.89
CA LYS A 297 18.71 0.10 8.90
C LYS A 297 19.27 0.55 7.54
N LEU A 298 19.33 1.87 7.30
CA LEU A 298 19.90 2.48 6.10
C LEU A 298 21.40 2.81 6.24
N GLU A 299 21.98 2.65 7.44
CA GLU A 299 23.40 2.87 7.70
C GLU A 299 24.23 1.62 7.34
#